data_b10c753f3e9d55f71eb5ee5883b00f56
#
_entry.id   b10c753f3e9d55f71eb5ee5883b00f56
#
_cell.length_a   1.000
_cell.length_b   1.000
_cell.length_c   1.000
_cell.angle_alpha   90.00
_cell.angle_beta   90.00
_cell.angle_gamma   90.00
#
_symmetry.space_group_name_H-M   'P 1'
#
loop_
_entity.id
_entity.type
_entity.pdbx_description
1 polymer ?
#
loop_
_entity_poly.entity_id
_entity_poly.type
_entity_poly.pdbx_seq_one_letter_code
_entity_poly.pdbx_strand_id
1 'polypeptide(L)'
;VQGCGVAVYVGLIACAPAVAYRMPASLRSYTMLVPASDSLSDQLAQAFGRRGLSVRRQIRGGGGPTAALVHFTFRAPEAGAPTWLHVRLADTRTGAIVGAAAVMLDSLPGAGESRADAILDSLGLGRRTTREP
;
A
#
# COMPACT_ATOMS: atom_id res chain seq x y z
N VAL A 1 -5.60 28.00 -53.13
CA VAL A 1 -6.43 26.96 -52.54
C VAL A 1 -5.74 26.46 -51.30
N GLN A 2 -6.30 26.83 -50.23
CA GLN A 2 -5.75 26.50 -48.94
C GLN A 2 -6.22 25.14 -48.48
N GLY A 3 -5.34 24.20 -48.46
CA GLY A 3 -5.56 22.96 -47.75
C GLY A 3 -5.67 23.27 -46.25
N CYS A 4 -6.87 23.38 -45.74
CA CYS A 4 -7.06 23.29 -44.32
C CYS A 4 -6.66 21.88 -43.88
N GLY A 5 -5.45 21.78 -43.40
CA GLY A 5 -5.03 20.63 -42.63
C GLY A 5 -5.90 20.59 -41.38
N VAL A 6 -6.95 19.81 -41.41
CA VAL A 6 -7.64 19.44 -40.22
C VAL A 6 -6.64 18.56 -39.43
N ALA A 7 -5.95 19.17 -38.51
CA ALA A 7 -5.28 18.43 -37.50
C ALA A 7 -6.33 17.71 -36.67
N VAL A 8 -6.65 16.49 -37.03
CA VAL A 8 -7.40 15.63 -36.20
C VAL A 8 -6.51 15.34 -35.01
N TYR A 9 -6.67 16.11 -33.97
CA TYR A 9 -6.25 15.70 -32.66
C TYR A 9 -7.09 14.50 -32.28
N VAL A 10 -6.64 13.37 -32.68
CA VAL A 10 -7.05 12.16 -32.00
C VAL A 10 -6.54 12.35 -30.59
N GLY A 11 -7.42 12.82 -29.73
CA GLY A 11 -7.16 12.79 -28.32
C GLY A 11 -6.85 11.35 -27.99
N LEU A 12 -5.60 11.04 -27.87
CA LEU A 12 -5.15 9.88 -27.15
C LEU A 12 -5.76 10.03 -25.77
N ILE A 13 -6.92 9.46 -25.59
CA ILE A 13 -7.32 9.02 -24.28
C ILE A 13 -6.28 7.95 -23.96
N ALA A 14 -5.16 8.40 -23.44
CA ALA A 14 -4.30 7.52 -22.74
C ALA A 14 -5.16 6.95 -21.62
N CYS A 15 -5.67 5.74 -21.81
CA CYS A 15 -6.02 4.93 -20.68
C CYS A 15 -4.78 5.00 -19.81
N ALA A 16 -4.86 5.83 -18.78
CA ALA A 16 -3.79 5.91 -17.84
C ALA A 16 -3.50 4.46 -17.44
N PRO A 17 -2.33 3.92 -17.76
CA PRO A 17 -1.98 2.59 -17.30
C PRO A 17 -2.23 2.63 -15.82
N ALA A 18 -2.86 1.59 -15.31
CA ALA A 18 -3.15 1.43 -13.91
C ALA A 18 -2.11 2.21 -13.13
N VAL A 19 -2.53 3.33 -12.57
CA VAL A 19 -1.62 4.27 -11.93
C VAL A 19 -0.83 3.40 -11.00
N ALA A 20 0.43 3.15 -11.34
CA ALA A 20 1.32 2.58 -10.37
C ALA A 20 1.15 3.50 -9.17
N TYR A 21 0.48 3.00 -8.14
CA TYR A 21 0.32 3.73 -6.91
C TYR A 21 1.73 3.97 -6.39
N ARG A 22 2.33 5.00 -6.94
CA ARG A 22 3.49 5.58 -6.33
C ARG A 22 2.98 6.06 -5.00
N MET A 23 3.30 5.29 -4.00
CA MET A 23 3.15 5.74 -2.63
C MET A 23 3.69 7.17 -2.61
N PRO A 24 2.84 8.16 -2.45
CA PRO A 24 3.35 9.50 -2.39
C PRO A 24 4.34 9.53 -1.25
N ALA A 25 5.43 10.27 -1.40
CA ALA A 25 6.37 10.52 -0.32
C ALA A 25 5.63 10.92 0.98
N SER A 26 4.42 11.43 0.83
CA SER A 26 3.45 11.74 1.86
C SER A 26 2.97 10.55 2.70
N LEU A 27 3.11 9.30 2.28
CA LEU A 27 2.71 8.17 3.12
C LEU A 27 3.51 8.13 4.43
N ARG A 28 4.75 8.56 4.41
CA ARG A 28 5.58 8.67 5.61
C ARG A 28 5.10 9.75 6.58
N SER A 29 4.23 10.66 6.14
CA SER A 29 3.60 11.66 6.99
C SER A 29 2.36 11.13 7.74
N TYR A 30 1.87 9.97 7.34
CA TYR A 30 0.74 9.33 8.00
C TYR A 30 1.15 8.60 9.27
N THR A 31 0.31 8.70 10.29
CA THR A 31 0.33 7.76 11.41
C THR A 31 -0.42 6.51 10.99
N MET A 32 0.18 5.35 11.17
CA MET A 32 -0.44 4.07 10.84
C MET A 32 -1.38 3.65 11.96
N LEU A 33 -2.64 3.46 11.63
CA LEU A 33 -3.64 2.92 12.56
C LEU A 33 -3.79 1.42 12.31
N VAL A 34 -3.43 0.62 13.30
CA VAL A 34 -3.54 -0.84 13.26
C VAL A 34 -4.47 -1.30 14.37
N PRO A 35 -5.79 -1.28 14.14
CA PRO A 35 -6.76 -1.57 15.20
C PRO A 35 -6.88 -3.05 15.52
N ALA A 36 -6.60 -3.93 14.55
CA ALA A 36 -6.70 -5.37 14.75
C ALA A 36 -5.55 -5.91 15.59
N SER A 37 -5.82 -6.94 16.37
CA SER A 37 -4.87 -7.59 17.28
C SER A 37 -4.48 -9.00 16.87
N ASP A 38 -4.72 -9.36 15.60
CA ASP A 38 -4.24 -10.63 15.05
C ASP A 38 -2.71 -10.63 14.85
N SER A 39 -2.14 -11.80 14.72
CA SER A 39 -0.69 -11.98 14.60
C SER A 39 -0.07 -11.19 13.44
N LEU A 40 -0.72 -11.17 12.29
CA LEU A 40 -0.21 -10.44 11.13
C LEU A 40 -0.24 -8.93 11.36
N SER A 41 -1.33 -8.42 11.93
CA SER A 41 -1.46 -6.99 12.27
C SER A 41 -0.39 -6.56 13.28
N ASP A 42 -0.09 -7.37 14.28
CA ASP A 42 0.97 -7.10 15.25
C ASP A 42 2.35 -7.07 14.60
N GLN A 43 2.63 -8.01 13.71
CA GLN A 43 3.88 -8.05 12.95
C GLN A 43 4.03 -6.82 12.03
N LEU A 44 2.96 -6.42 11.36
CA LEU A 44 2.95 -5.23 10.51
C LEU A 44 3.12 -3.95 11.33
N ALA A 45 2.46 -3.86 12.49
CA ALA A 45 2.64 -2.72 13.39
C ALA A 45 4.10 -2.57 13.84
N GLN A 46 4.74 -3.67 14.21
CA GLN A 46 6.16 -3.67 14.57
C GLN A 46 7.05 -3.29 13.38
N ALA A 47 6.76 -3.81 12.20
CA ALA A 47 7.50 -3.49 10.98
C ALA A 47 7.37 -2.02 10.59
N PHE A 48 6.20 -1.43 10.71
CA PHE A 48 6.02 0.02 10.51
C PHE A 48 6.91 0.82 11.47
N GLY A 49 6.93 0.44 12.74
CA GLY A 49 7.77 1.08 13.74
C GLY A 49 9.26 0.99 13.41
N ARG A 50 9.74 -0.18 12.99
CA ARG A 50 11.13 -0.37 12.56
C ARG A 50 11.52 0.51 11.36
N ARG A 51 10.56 0.89 10.54
CA ARG A 51 10.79 1.77 9.38
C ARG A 51 10.57 3.25 9.68
N GLY A 52 10.44 3.59 10.94
CA GLY A 52 10.35 4.96 11.42
C GLY A 52 8.95 5.58 11.28
N LEU A 53 7.92 4.77 11.09
CA LEU A 53 6.54 5.24 11.03
C LEU A 53 5.91 5.22 12.43
N SER A 54 5.09 6.23 12.71
CA SER A 54 4.28 6.25 13.93
C SER A 54 3.13 5.27 13.81
N VAL A 55 2.90 4.47 14.85
CA VAL A 55 1.83 3.48 14.88
C VAL A 55 0.90 3.75 16.06
N ARG A 56 -0.40 3.66 15.81
CA ARG A 56 -1.44 3.71 16.83
C ARG A 56 -2.34 2.49 16.72
N ARG A 57 -2.84 2.06 17.85
CA ARG A 57 -3.76 0.91 17.93
C ARG A 57 -5.21 1.35 18.06
N GLN A 58 -5.46 2.60 18.40
CA GLN A 58 -6.78 3.16 18.59
C GLN A 58 -6.89 4.56 17.97
N ILE A 59 -8.07 4.88 17.49
CA ILE A 59 -8.38 6.23 17.03
C ILE A 59 -8.49 7.13 18.25
N ARG A 60 -7.64 8.15 18.28
CA ARG A 60 -7.79 9.27 19.23
C ARG A 60 -7.98 10.53 18.42
N GLY A 61 -8.98 11.32 18.81
CA GLY A 61 -9.23 12.60 18.17
C GLY A 61 -8.04 13.55 18.31
N GLY A 62 -7.83 14.36 17.28
CA GLY A 62 -6.73 15.30 17.20
C GLY A 62 -5.42 14.65 16.76
N GLY A 63 -4.73 15.26 15.85
CA GLY A 63 -3.46 14.79 15.31
C GLY A 63 -3.38 14.90 13.79
N GLY A 64 -2.23 14.51 13.26
CA GLY A 64 -1.96 14.51 11.84
C GLY A 64 -2.76 13.47 11.06
N PRO A 65 -2.49 13.35 9.75
CA PRO A 65 -3.12 12.37 8.91
C PRO A 65 -2.93 10.94 9.43
N THR A 66 -3.98 10.15 9.40
CA THR A 66 -3.96 8.75 9.87
C THR A 66 -4.42 7.84 8.75
N ALA A 67 -3.67 6.78 8.50
CA ALA A 67 -4.01 5.73 7.55
C ALA A 67 -4.31 4.42 8.28
N ALA A 68 -5.50 3.89 8.06
CA ALA A 68 -5.93 2.64 8.67
C ALA A 68 -5.47 1.45 7.83
N LEU A 69 -4.85 0.49 8.49
CA LEU A 69 -4.47 -0.78 7.90
C LEU A 69 -5.67 -1.71 7.81
N VAL A 70 -5.92 -2.20 6.63
CA VAL A 70 -6.90 -3.25 6.36
C VAL A 70 -6.22 -4.36 5.56
N HIS A 71 -6.38 -5.58 5.97
CA HIS A 71 -5.91 -6.72 5.21
C HIS A 71 -6.98 -7.81 5.12
N PHE A 72 -6.96 -8.53 4.02
CA PHE A 72 -7.84 -9.69 3.81
C PHE A 72 -7.17 -10.68 2.83
N THR A 73 -7.60 -11.90 2.90
CA THR A 73 -7.15 -12.93 1.97
C THR A 73 -8.23 -13.23 0.94
N PHE A 74 -7.79 -13.52 -0.26
CA PHE A 74 -8.64 -13.95 -1.35
C PHE A 74 -8.05 -15.19 -2.02
N ARG A 75 -8.91 -16.15 -2.29
CA ARG A 75 -8.58 -17.33 -3.06
C ARG A 75 -9.68 -17.59 -4.08
N ALA A 76 -9.29 -17.76 -5.34
CA ALA A 76 -10.23 -18.14 -6.37
C ALA A 76 -10.75 -19.57 -6.13
N PRO A 77 -11.97 -19.89 -6.59
CA PRO A 77 -12.59 -21.19 -6.31
C PRO A 77 -11.95 -22.38 -7.05
N GLU A 78 -11.11 -22.13 -8.05
CA GLU A 78 -10.46 -23.18 -8.82
C GLU A 78 -9.49 -23.98 -7.95
N ALA A 79 -9.44 -25.29 -8.20
CA ALA A 79 -8.51 -26.19 -7.51
C ALA A 79 -7.06 -25.75 -7.77
N GLY A 80 -6.27 -25.64 -6.71
CA GLY A 80 -4.87 -25.24 -6.81
C GLY A 80 -4.65 -23.73 -6.98
N ALA A 81 -5.69 -22.91 -6.92
CA ALA A 81 -5.56 -21.45 -6.98
C ALA A 81 -4.72 -20.91 -5.80
N PRO A 82 -3.81 -19.97 -6.04
CA PRO A 82 -3.03 -19.36 -4.98
C PRO A 82 -3.91 -18.51 -4.06
N THR A 83 -3.49 -18.38 -2.82
CA THR A 83 -4.09 -17.44 -1.88
C THR A 83 -3.36 -16.12 -1.93
N TRP A 84 -4.10 -15.05 -2.17
CA TRP A 84 -3.59 -13.69 -2.18
C TRP A 84 -3.88 -13.00 -0.87
N LEU A 85 -2.90 -12.30 -0.35
CA LEU A 85 -3.07 -11.35 0.74
C LEU A 85 -3.14 -9.94 0.14
N HIS A 86 -4.24 -9.28 0.41
CA HIS A 86 -4.42 -7.87 0.08
C HIS A 86 -4.22 -7.02 1.33
N VAL A 87 -3.37 -6.02 1.21
CA VAL A 87 -3.12 -5.06 2.28
C VAL A 87 -3.41 -3.67 1.74
N ARG A 88 -4.18 -2.90 2.46
CA ARG A 88 -4.57 -1.55 2.09
C ARG A 88 -4.38 -0.59 3.25
N LEU A 89 -3.99 0.60 2.92
CA LEU A 89 -3.93 1.73 3.85
C LEU A 89 -4.95 2.77 3.37
N ALA A 90 -5.90 3.08 4.21
CA ALA A 90 -6.97 4.03 3.90
C ALA A 90 -6.85 5.28 4.78
N ASP A 91 -6.86 6.45 4.15
CA ASP A 91 -6.95 7.71 4.88
C ASP A 91 -8.25 7.74 5.68
N THR A 92 -8.15 7.91 6.98
CA THR A 92 -9.31 7.82 7.89
C THR A 92 -10.27 9.00 7.75
N ARG A 93 -9.85 10.09 7.15
CA ARG A 93 -10.69 11.28 6.94
C ARG A 93 -11.46 11.23 5.62
N THR A 94 -10.87 10.68 4.59
CA THR A 94 -11.44 10.70 3.24
C THR A 94 -11.87 9.32 2.75
N GLY A 95 -11.40 8.25 3.39
CA GLY A 95 -11.59 6.89 2.90
C GLY A 95 -10.74 6.53 1.68
N ALA A 96 -9.92 7.45 1.20
CA ALA A 96 -9.07 7.20 0.05
C ALA A 96 -8.00 6.15 0.36
N ILE A 97 -7.77 5.24 -0.58
CA ILE A 97 -6.68 4.27 -0.47
C ILE A 97 -5.38 4.99 -0.78
N VAL A 98 -4.54 5.12 0.21
CA VAL A 98 -3.23 5.78 0.11
C VAL A 98 -2.08 4.79 -0.05
N GLY A 99 -2.37 3.51 0.13
CA GLY A 99 -1.42 2.43 -0.09
C GLY A 99 -2.13 1.11 -0.32
N ALA A 100 -1.61 0.31 -1.24
CA ALA A 100 -2.14 -1.01 -1.52
C ALA A 100 -1.03 -1.96 -1.99
N ALA A 101 -1.12 -3.19 -1.54
CA ALA A 101 -0.28 -4.29 -2.04
C ALA A 101 -1.12 -5.56 -2.12
N ALA A 102 -0.83 -6.38 -3.12
CA ALA A 102 -1.33 -7.74 -3.22
C ALA A 102 -0.14 -8.66 -3.34
N VAL A 103 -0.02 -9.60 -2.43
CA VAL A 103 1.09 -10.55 -2.39
C VAL A 103 0.57 -11.97 -2.29
N MET A 104 1.21 -12.87 -3.00
CA MET A 104 0.87 -14.28 -2.93
C MET A 104 1.42 -14.88 -1.64
N LEU A 105 0.55 -15.43 -0.79
CA LEU A 105 0.95 -15.93 0.52
C LEU A 105 2.01 -17.02 0.43
N ASP A 106 1.93 -17.89 -0.58
CA ASP A 106 2.85 -19.00 -0.76
C ASP A 106 4.28 -18.55 -1.13
N SER A 107 4.43 -17.33 -1.65
CA SER A 107 5.73 -16.75 -1.99
C SER A 107 6.34 -15.91 -0.88
N LEU A 108 5.61 -15.67 0.21
CA LEU A 108 6.12 -14.93 1.35
C LEU A 108 6.99 -15.83 2.25
N PRO A 109 8.01 -15.26 2.88
CA PRO A 109 8.73 -15.95 3.96
C PRO A 109 7.74 -16.49 5.01
N GLY A 110 7.98 -17.68 5.51
CA GLY A 110 7.02 -18.43 6.34
C GLY A 110 6.78 -17.87 7.74
N ALA A 111 7.56 -16.91 8.20
CA ALA A 111 7.47 -16.47 9.59
C ALA A 111 7.84 -15.00 9.83
N GLY A 112 7.08 -14.42 10.70
CA GLY A 112 7.38 -13.29 11.55
C GLY A 112 7.83 -12.03 10.83
N GLU A 113 8.96 -11.56 11.25
CA GLU A 113 9.54 -10.28 10.83
C GLU A 113 9.81 -10.19 9.33
N SER A 114 10.36 -11.24 8.74
CA SER A 114 10.67 -11.30 7.30
C SER A 114 9.41 -11.22 6.43
N ARG A 115 8.32 -11.78 6.89
CA ARG A 115 7.03 -11.73 6.21
C ARG A 115 6.46 -10.31 6.21
N ALA A 116 6.48 -9.68 7.36
CA ALA A 116 6.02 -8.29 7.49
C ALA A 116 6.89 -7.34 6.65
N ASP A 117 8.20 -7.50 6.67
CA ASP A 117 9.11 -6.70 5.86
C ASP A 117 8.85 -6.86 4.35
N ALA A 118 8.60 -8.07 3.88
CA ALA A 118 8.25 -8.31 2.47
C ALA A 118 6.94 -7.61 2.07
N ILE A 119 5.95 -7.58 2.95
CA ILE A 119 4.70 -6.86 2.73
C ILE A 119 4.94 -5.36 2.67
N LEU A 120 5.73 -4.80 3.57
CA LEU A 120 6.07 -3.39 3.57
C LEU A 120 6.87 -2.98 2.32
N ASP A 121 7.76 -3.83 1.85
CA ASP A 121 8.48 -3.59 0.59
C ASP A 121 7.50 -3.54 -0.59
N SER A 122 6.51 -4.41 -0.60
CA SER A 122 5.44 -4.40 -1.62
C SER A 122 4.54 -3.17 -1.53
N LEU A 123 4.40 -2.58 -0.35
CA LEU A 123 3.73 -1.30 -0.14
C LEU A 123 4.58 -0.08 -0.57
N GLY A 124 5.81 -0.28 -0.99
CA GLY A 124 6.73 0.80 -1.34
C GLY A 124 7.38 1.49 -0.13
N LEU A 125 7.27 0.91 1.05
CA LEU A 125 7.88 1.39 2.29
C LEU A 125 9.25 0.73 2.52
N GLY A 126 10.08 0.64 1.49
CA GLY A 126 11.43 0.11 1.58
C GLY A 126 12.23 0.79 2.70
N ARG A 127 13.22 0.07 3.20
CA ARG A 127 14.17 0.66 4.16
C ARG A 127 14.75 1.92 3.53
N ARG A 128 14.81 3.00 4.31
CA ARG A 128 15.66 4.11 3.91
C ARG A 128 17.07 3.56 3.77
N THR A 129 17.50 3.35 2.54
CA THR A 129 18.93 3.36 2.29
C THR A 129 19.37 4.77 2.60
N THR A 130 20.00 4.96 3.73
CA THR A 130 20.86 6.11 3.93
C THR A 130 21.90 6.02 2.82
N ARG A 131 21.64 6.72 1.73
CA ARG A 131 22.67 7.00 0.76
C ARG A 131 23.61 7.91 1.51
N GLU A 132 24.62 7.32 2.09
CA GLU A 132 25.75 8.06 2.58
C GLU A 132 26.34 8.83 1.40
N PRO A 133 26.56 10.13 1.51
CA PRO A 133 27.11 10.92 0.42
C PRO A 133 28.52 10.51 0.08
#